data_ea2e187c24c4d3eb6cd0722714b9c1e1
#
_entry.id   ea2e187c24c4d3eb6cd0722714b9c1e1
#
_cell.length_a   1.000
_cell.length_b   1.000
_cell.length_c   1.000
_cell.angle_alpha   90.00
_cell.angle_beta   90.00
_cell.angle_gamma   90.00
#
_symmetry.space_group_name_H-M   'P 1'
#
loop_
_entity.id
_entity.type
_entity.pdbx_description
1 polymer ?
#
loop_
_entity_poly.entity_id
_entity_poly.type
_entity_poly.pdbx_seq_one_letter_code
_entity_poly.pdbx_strand_id
1 'polypeptide(L)'
;MSSSPPAPPAREIICADAIAWMEERGRIEGACAVTSLPDVSEVGLALPDWREWFLRAVRLVVEAVPETSAAVFFQSDIKEGGRWIDKGALVISAAEEAGAQVLFHKLVCRRPPGTLTGGRPGYTHFIAVSRAMKCPDVLPIPDIITDPGRSLWIRALGIRAAAHAVRFARDQVGAKLIFDPFCGVGTVPAVANALGLDALGVEKARKRAEQSRTAEVKSVDL
;
A
#
# COMPACT_ATOMS: atom_id res chain seq x y z
N MET A 1 24.65 -24.35 -21.40
CA MET A 1 24.57 -24.22 -19.94
C MET A 1 23.09 -24.01 -19.58
N SER A 2 22.46 -25.07 -19.07
CA SER A 2 21.03 -24.98 -18.66
C SER A 2 20.99 -24.29 -17.30
N SER A 3 20.61 -23.02 -17.27
CA SER A 3 20.33 -22.34 -16.01
C SER A 3 19.03 -22.91 -15.45
N SER A 4 19.09 -23.45 -14.24
CA SER A 4 17.87 -23.82 -13.50
C SER A 4 16.93 -22.61 -13.45
N PRO A 5 15.61 -22.80 -13.55
CA PRO A 5 14.65 -21.73 -13.40
C PRO A 5 14.85 -21.04 -12.03
N PRO A 6 14.70 -19.71 -11.96
CA PRO A 6 14.82 -19.00 -10.69
C PRO A 6 13.80 -19.56 -9.69
N ALA A 7 14.19 -19.58 -8.41
CA ALA A 7 13.28 -19.97 -7.34
C ALA A 7 12.03 -19.09 -7.34
N PRO A 8 10.85 -19.63 -7.00
CA PRO A 8 9.64 -18.82 -6.90
C PRO A 8 9.83 -17.73 -5.82
N PRO A 9 9.20 -16.55 -6.01
CA PRO A 9 9.33 -15.48 -5.03
C PRO A 9 8.75 -15.88 -3.66
N ALA A 10 9.45 -15.46 -2.61
CA ALA A 10 9.07 -15.77 -1.24
C ALA A 10 7.90 -14.88 -0.78
N ARG A 11 7.10 -15.40 0.17
CA ARG A 11 6.08 -14.64 0.89
C ARG A 11 6.17 -14.95 2.36
N GLU A 12 6.44 -13.91 3.14
CA GLU A 12 6.42 -13.98 4.60
C GLU A 12 5.27 -13.13 5.14
N ILE A 13 4.40 -13.71 5.98
CA ILE A 13 3.29 -13.00 6.61
C ILE A 13 3.39 -13.16 8.12
N ILE A 14 3.62 -12.05 8.79
CA ILE A 14 3.76 -11.93 10.25
C ILE A 14 2.37 -11.62 10.84
N CYS A 15 1.97 -12.40 11.84
CA CYS A 15 0.75 -12.12 12.59
C CYS A 15 1.10 -11.28 13.83
N ALA A 16 1.03 -9.93 13.68
CA ALA A 16 1.43 -8.99 14.73
C ALA A 16 0.72 -7.65 14.59
N ASP A 17 0.83 -6.80 15.62
CA ASP A 17 0.50 -5.38 15.50
C ASP A 17 1.57 -4.68 14.66
N ALA A 18 1.15 -4.03 13.58
CA ALA A 18 2.06 -3.46 12.59
C ALA A 18 2.92 -2.31 13.16
N ILE A 19 2.35 -1.48 14.06
CA ILE A 19 3.07 -0.36 14.66
C ILE A 19 4.22 -0.89 15.52
N ALA A 20 3.90 -1.76 16.48
CA ALA A 20 4.90 -2.36 17.38
C ALA A 20 5.96 -3.14 16.60
N TRP A 21 5.54 -3.88 15.57
CA TRP A 21 6.46 -4.66 14.74
C TRP A 21 7.43 -3.76 13.95
N MET A 22 6.96 -2.65 13.34
CA MET A 22 7.83 -1.72 12.60
C MET A 22 8.82 -1.01 13.52
N GLU A 23 8.39 -0.62 14.73
CA GLU A 23 9.26 0.01 15.73
C GLU A 23 10.40 -0.91 16.20
N GLU A 24 10.11 -2.19 16.40
CA GLU A 24 11.10 -3.20 16.78
C GLU A 24 12.01 -3.56 15.60
N ARG A 25 11.45 -3.71 14.40
CA ARG A 25 12.17 -4.20 13.23
C ARG A 25 13.11 -3.15 12.62
N GLY A 26 12.69 -1.89 12.60
CA GLY A 26 13.40 -0.82 11.91
C GLY A 26 13.41 -0.98 10.39
N ARG A 27 14.49 -0.55 9.74
CA ARG A 27 14.62 -0.52 8.29
C ARG A 27 14.70 -1.93 7.67
N ILE A 28 14.02 -2.09 6.53
CA ILE A 28 13.95 -3.33 5.74
C ILE A 28 14.68 -3.11 4.42
N GLU A 29 15.88 -3.66 4.30
CA GLU A 29 16.72 -3.47 3.13
C GLU A 29 16.10 -4.06 1.85
N GLY A 30 16.24 -3.33 0.74
CA GLY A 30 15.70 -3.72 -0.57
C GLY A 30 14.18 -3.63 -0.70
N ALA A 31 13.48 -3.17 0.34
CA ALA A 31 12.02 -3.07 0.31
C ALA A 31 11.53 -1.76 -0.31
N CYS A 32 10.37 -1.85 -0.98
CA CYS A 32 9.46 -0.74 -1.25
C CYS A 32 8.14 -1.03 -0.53
N ALA A 33 7.62 -0.06 0.21
CA ALA A 33 6.34 -0.23 0.87
C ALA A 33 5.18 0.01 -0.11
N VAL A 34 4.17 -0.87 -0.08
CA VAL A 34 2.90 -0.69 -0.81
C VAL A 34 1.78 -1.10 0.14
N THR A 35 0.99 -0.15 0.60
CA THR A 35 0.03 -0.40 1.68
C THR A 35 -1.23 0.47 1.63
N SER A 36 -2.21 0.09 2.44
CA SER A 36 -3.41 0.87 2.74
C SER A 36 -3.69 0.81 4.24
N LEU A 37 -3.67 1.96 4.91
CA LEU A 37 -3.90 2.01 6.35
C LEU A 37 -5.39 1.86 6.69
N PRO A 38 -5.72 1.17 7.78
CA PRO A 38 -7.10 0.97 8.20
C PRO A 38 -7.82 2.27 8.62
N ASP A 39 -9.15 2.26 8.46
CA ASP A 39 -10.03 3.35 8.85
C ASP A 39 -10.28 3.39 10.36
N VAL A 40 -10.86 4.50 10.85
CA VAL A 40 -11.31 4.68 12.25
C VAL A 40 -12.09 3.47 12.74
N SER A 41 -13.07 3.01 11.96
CA SER A 41 -13.94 1.87 12.31
C SER A 41 -13.20 0.51 12.36
N GLU A 42 -12.02 0.41 11.77
CA GLU A 42 -11.23 -0.82 11.74
C GLU A 42 -10.22 -0.88 12.89
N VAL A 43 -9.73 0.28 13.33
CA VAL A 43 -8.79 0.40 14.46
C VAL A 43 -9.54 0.43 15.80
N GLY A 44 -10.76 0.99 15.82
CA GLY A 44 -11.58 1.08 17.02
C GLY A 44 -11.16 2.20 18.00
N LEU A 45 -10.47 3.23 17.50
CA LEU A 45 -10.09 4.42 18.25
C LEU A 45 -11.08 5.57 18.03
N ALA A 46 -11.13 6.52 18.96
CA ALA A 46 -11.80 7.81 18.74
C ALA A 46 -11.05 8.57 17.62
N LEU A 47 -11.76 9.47 16.92
CA LEU A 47 -11.20 10.16 15.76
C LEU A 47 -9.88 10.91 16.03
N PRO A 48 -9.71 11.65 17.17
CA PRO A 48 -8.44 12.30 17.47
C PRO A 48 -7.29 11.30 17.63
N ASP A 49 -7.49 10.24 18.42
CA ASP A 49 -6.49 9.21 18.69
C ASP A 49 -6.16 8.41 17.42
N TRP A 50 -7.18 8.13 16.58
CA TRP A 50 -6.97 7.50 15.29
C TRP A 50 -6.13 8.38 14.37
N ARG A 51 -6.33 9.70 14.38
CA ARG A 51 -5.55 10.63 13.57
C ARG A 51 -4.07 10.60 13.95
N GLU A 52 -3.76 10.62 15.24
CA GLU A 52 -2.38 10.51 15.75
C GLU A 52 -1.77 9.15 15.37
N TRP A 53 -2.51 8.08 15.57
CA TRP A 53 -2.13 6.74 15.16
C TRP A 53 -1.85 6.65 13.65
N PHE A 54 -2.72 7.26 12.82
CA PHE A 54 -2.59 7.26 11.36
C PHE A 54 -1.32 7.99 10.92
N LEU A 55 -1.07 9.19 11.45
CA LEU A 55 0.14 9.97 11.14
C LEU A 55 1.41 9.22 11.59
N ARG A 56 1.41 8.60 12.78
CA ARG A 56 2.50 7.75 13.26
C ARG A 56 2.72 6.56 12.32
N ALA A 57 1.66 5.87 11.92
CA ALA A 57 1.74 4.74 10.99
C ALA A 57 2.39 5.13 9.66
N VAL A 58 1.99 6.27 9.07
CA VAL A 58 2.60 6.76 7.83
C VAL A 58 4.09 7.02 8.01
N ARG A 59 4.52 7.71 9.08
CA ARG A 59 5.94 7.97 9.36
C ARG A 59 6.73 6.67 9.47
N LEU A 60 6.24 5.71 10.24
CA LEU A 60 6.90 4.39 10.40
C LEU A 60 7.02 3.65 9.07
N VAL A 61 6.01 3.68 8.22
CA VAL A 61 6.08 3.06 6.89
C VAL A 61 7.15 3.72 6.00
N VAL A 62 7.25 5.05 6.05
CA VAL A 62 8.28 5.81 5.31
C VAL A 62 9.69 5.49 5.83
N GLU A 63 9.84 5.36 7.14
CA GLU A 63 11.11 5.08 7.80
C GLU A 63 11.56 3.62 7.64
N ALA A 64 10.59 2.69 7.51
CA ALA A 64 10.85 1.26 7.38
C ALA A 64 11.51 0.87 6.04
N VAL A 65 11.49 1.72 5.03
CA VAL A 65 12.14 1.45 3.73
C VAL A 65 13.43 2.26 3.58
N PRO A 66 14.38 1.83 2.71
CA PRO A 66 15.58 2.60 2.42
C PRO A 66 15.26 4.01 1.91
N GLU A 67 16.11 4.99 2.18
CA GLU A 67 15.89 6.39 1.77
C GLU A 67 15.76 6.56 0.26
N THR A 68 16.50 5.75 -0.49
CA THR A 68 16.46 5.70 -1.97
C THR A 68 15.30 4.88 -2.53
N SER A 69 14.49 4.28 -1.65
CA SER A 69 13.27 3.55 -2.00
C SER A 69 12.04 4.44 -1.88
N ALA A 70 10.86 3.87 -2.04
CA ALA A 70 9.59 4.57 -1.96
C ALA A 70 8.61 3.88 -1.00
N ALA A 71 7.68 4.66 -0.46
CA ALA A 71 6.48 4.18 0.20
C ALA A 71 5.25 4.61 -0.61
N VAL A 72 4.39 3.64 -0.92
CA VAL A 72 3.19 3.81 -1.75
C VAL A 72 1.95 3.57 -0.91
N PHE A 73 1.06 4.55 -0.91
CA PHE A 73 -0.15 4.54 -0.10
C PHE A 73 -1.40 4.56 -0.98
N PHE A 74 -2.34 3.67 -0.68
CA PHE A 74 -3.70 3.70 -1.21
C PHE A 74 -4.67 4.11 -0.09
N GLN A 75 -5.26 5.30 -0.18
CA GLN A 75 -6.14 5.82 0.86
C GLN A 75 -7.43 6.39 0.30
N SER A 76 -8.57 5.94 0.82
CA SER A 76 -9.85 6.56 0.52
C SER A 76 -10.27 7.43 1.69
N ASP A 77 -10.71 8.64 1.39
CA ASP A 77 -11.23 9.56 2.40
C ASP A 77 -12.43 8.98 3.14
N ILE A 78 -12.69 9.49 4.31
CA ILE A 78 -13.81 9.12 5.14
C ILE A 78 -14.64 10.34 5.55
N LYS A 79 -15.90 10.11 5.87
CA LYS A 79 -16.76 11.10 6.50
C LYS A 79 -17.08 10.63 7.90
N GLU A 80 -16.68 11.41 8.89
CA GLU A 80 -16.87 11.10 10.30
C GLU A 80 -17.46 12.31 11.04
N GLY A 81 -18.51 12.12 11.81
CA GLY A 81 -19.18 13.22 12.52
C GLY A 81 -19.60 14.39 11.62
N GLY A 82 -20.00 14.14 10.39
CA GLY A 82 -20.36 15.15 9.41
C GLY A 82 -19.18 15.90 8.76
N ARG A 83 -17.95 15.57 9.13
CA ARG A 83 -16.72 16.18 8.59
C ARG A 83 -16.05 15.26 7.56
N TRP A 84 -15.55 15.85 6.51
CA TRP A 84 -14.70 15.17 5.55
C TRP A 84 -13.27 15.07 6.09
N ILE A 85 -12.71 13.87 6.08
CA ILE A 85 -11.33 13.60 6.47
C ILE A 85 -10.55 13.21 5.21
N ASP A 86 -9.74 14.12 4.72
CA ASP A 86 -8.84 13.90 3.59
C ASP A 86 -7.63 13.08 4.05
N LYS A 87 -7.63 11.78 3.73
CA LYS A 87 -6.53 10.89 4.11
C LYS A 87 -5.32 11.04 3.18
N GLY A 88 -5.52 11.55 1.98
CA GLY A 88 -4.41 11.91 1.09
C GLY A 88 -3.56 13.03 1.68
N ALA A 89 -4.21 14.09 2.18
CA ALA A 89 -3.53 15.18 2.87
C ALA A 89 -2.80 14.72 4.14
N LEU A 90 -3.40 13.80 4.92
CA LEU A 90 -2.76 13.23 6.10
C LEU A 90 -1.50 12.43 5.75
N VAL A 91 -1.53 11.63 4.67
CA VAL A 91 -0.35 10.88 4.19
C VAL A 91 0.75 11.83 3.79
N ILE A 92 0.46 12.86 2.99
CA ILE A 92 1.46 13.81 2.51
C ILE A 92 2.10 14.55 3.68
N SER A 93 1.29 15.12 4.60
CA SER A 93 1.79 15.83 5.77
C SER A 93 2.71 14.96 6.65
N ALA A 94 2.30 13.73 6.96
CA ALA A 94 3.12 12.84 7.78
C ALA A 94 4.40 12.35 7.06
N ALA A 95 4.34 12.19 5.74
CA ALA A 95 5.52 11.83 4.95
C ALA A 95 6.53 12.97 4.90
N GLU A 96 6.07 14.23 4.76
CA GLU A 96 6.93 15.42 4.81
C GLU A 96 7.58 15.58 6.19
N GLU A 97 6.86 15.33 7.28
CA GLU A 97 7.42 15.29 8.65
C GLU A 97 8.51 14.21 8.81
N ALA A 98 8.42 13.10 8.07
CA ALA A 98 9.44 12.05 8.01
C ALA A 98 10.57 12.34 6.99
N GLY A 99 10.63 13.56 6.44
CA GLY A 99 11.66 13.99 5.49
C GLY A 99 11.45 13.46 4.07
N ALA A 100 10.28 12.94 3.72
CA ALA A 100 9.97 12.48 2.38
C ALA A 100 9.29 13.56 1.53
N GLN A 101 9.45 13.43 0.22
CA GLN A 101 8.76 14.24 -0.79
C GLN A 101 7.80 13.38 -1.60
N VAL A 102 6.76 13.99 -2.15
CA VAL A 102 5.81 13.32 -3.04
C VAL A 102 6.48 13.07 -4.39
N LEU A 103 6.47 11.81 -4.83
CA LEU A 103 6.89 11.43 -6.18
C LEU A 103 5.73 11.54 -7.17
N PHE A 104 4.55 11.13 -6.77
CA PHE A 104 3.30 11.35 -7.50
C PHE A 104 2.08 11.22 -6.58
N HIS A 105 0.99 11.86 -6.99
CA HIS A 105 -0.34 11.72 -6.41
C HIS A 105 -1.35 11.50 -7.54
N LYS A 106 -1.85 10.29 -7.65
CA LYS A 106 -2.78 9.82 -8.69
C LYS A 106 -4.07 9.31 -8.05
N LEU A 107 -5.06 9.00 -8.86
CA LEU A 107 -6.36 8.52 -8.39
C LEU A 107 -6.68 7.13 -8.97
N VAL A 108 -7.35 6.32 -8.16
CA VAL A 108 -7.93 5.03 -8.57
C VAL A 108 -9.44 5.14 -8.43
N CYS A 109 -10.18 4.94 -9.51
CA CYS A 109 -11.65 4.93 -9.47
C CYS A 109 -12.16 3.68 -8.78
N ARG A 110 -13.01 3.86 -7.76
CA ARG A 110 -13.78 2.78 -7.11
C ARG A 110 -15.18 2.66 -7.72
N ARG A 111 -15.61 3.71 -8.40
CA ARG A 111 -16.86 3.81 -9.15
C ARG A 111 -16.57 4.47 -10.50
N PRO A 112 -17.38 4.24 -11.53
CA PRO A 112 -17.22 4.95 -12.79
C PRO A 112 -17.19 6.47 -12.58
N PRO A 113 -16.34 7.21 -13.31
CA PRO A 113 -16.34 8.68 -13.27
C PRO A 113 -17.73 9.26 -13.49
N GLY A 114 -18.08 10.31 -12.78
CA GLY A 114 -19.42 10.92 -12.81
C GLY A 114 -20.46 10.26 -11.90
N THR A 115 -20.14 9.14 -11.23
CA THR A 115 -21.06 8.53 -10.26
C THR A 115 -21.20 9.40 -9.02
N LEU A 116 -22.45 9.74 -8.65
CA LEU A 116 -22.73 10.40 -7.37
C LEU A 116 -22.60 9.40 -6.22
N THR A 117 -21.82 9.76 -5.20
CA THR A 117 -21.58 8.91 -4.04
C THR A 117 -22.05 9.59 -2.76
N GLY A 118 -22.65 8.84 -1.85
CA GLY A 118 -23.21 9.36 -0.59
C GLY A 118 -22.18 9.49 0.54
N GLY A 119 -21.71 8.46 1.11
CA GLY A 119 -20.91 8.49 2.35
C GLY A 119 -19.39 8.39 2.14
N ARG A 120 -18.94 7.73 1.09
CA ARG A 120 -17.52 7.52 0.76
C ARG A 120 -17.23 7.99 -0.67
N PRO A 121 -16.02 8.50 -0.96
CA PRO A 121 -15.65 8.93 -2.30
C PRO A 121 -15.65 7.75 -3.28
N GLY A 122 -15.92 8.04 -4.55
CA GLY A 122 -15.83 7.08 -5.65
C GLY A 122 -14.39 6.81 -6.11
N TYR A 123 -13.39 7.27 -5.36
CA TYR A 123 -11.98 7.16 -5.68
C TYR A 123 -11.14 6.78 -4.45
N THR A 124 -9.90 6.43 -4.73
CA THR A 124 -8.83 6.18 -3.75
C THR A 124 -7.61 7.00 -4.18
N HIS A 125 -6.97 7.69 -3.26
CA HIS A 125 -5.66 8.30 -3.49
C HIS A 125 -4.63 7.21 -3.71
N PHE A 126 -3.76 7.42 -4.69
CA PHE A 126 -2.60 6.60 -4.98
C PHE A 126 -1.37 7.50 -4.90
N ILE A 127 -0.68 7.48 -3.78
CA ILE A 127 0.38 8.42 -3.44
C ILE A 127 1.68 7.64 -3.26
N ALA A 128 2.74 8.08 -3.93
CA ALA A 128 4.09 7.59 -3.68
C ALA A 128 4.96 8.71 -3.12
N VAL A 129 5.72 8.39 -2.10
CA VAL A 129 6.66 9.30 -1.43
C VAL A 129 8.02 8.65 -1.27
N SER A 130 9.08 9.46 -1.19
CA SER A 130 10.43 8.98 -0.94
C SER A 130 11.26 10.03 -0.22
N ARG A 131 12.22 9.60 0.59
CA ARG A 131 13.14 10.51 1.29
C ARG A 131 14.28 11.02 0.40
N ALA A 132 14.74 10.23 -0.59
CA ALA A 132 15.86 10.61 -1.44
C ALA A 132 15.64 10.37 -2.93
N MET A 133 14.69 9.52 -3.32
CA MET A 133 14.39 9.27 -4.75
C MET A 133 13.77 10.53 -5.36
N LYS A 134 14.23 10.91 -6.55
CA LYS A 134 13.61 11.98 -7.35
C LYS A 134 12.41 11.43 -8.12
N CYS A 135 11.44 12.31 -8.39
CA CYS A 135 10.31 11.98 -9.26
C CYS A 135 10.86 11.57 -10.65
N PRO A 136 10.50 10.38 -11.16
CA PRO A 136 10.88 9.98 -12.52
C PRO A 136 10.27 10.93 -13.57
N ASP A 137 11.05 11.25 -14.61
CA ASP A 137 10.57 12.10 -15.72
C ASP A 137 9.36 11.50 -16.45
N VAL A 138 9.31 10.16 -16.53
CA VAL A 138 8.20 9.40 -17.13
C VAL A 138 7.72 8.35 -16.14
N LEU A 139 6.45 8.43 -15.78
CA LEU A 139 5.75 7.42 -14.98
C LEU A 139 4.78 6.65 -15.89
N PRO A 140 4.99 5.34 -16.11
CA PRO A 140 4.09 4.53 -16.92
C PRO A 140 2.81 4.14 -16.14
N ILE A 141 2.21 5.11 -15.48
CA ILE A 141 1.00 4.97 -14.66
C ILE A 141 0.04 6.09 -15.05
N PRO A 142 -1.20 5.78 -15.46
CA PRO A 142 -2.21 6.81 -15.73
C PRO A 142 -2.46 7.70 -14.51
N ASP A 143 -2.77 8.97 -14.73
CA ASP A 143 -3.12 9.88 -13.62
C ASP A 143 -4.42 9.46 -12.93
N ILE A 144 -5.32 8.85 -13.69
CA ILE A 144 -6.57 8.28 -13.18
C ILE A 144 -6.67 6.83 -13.67
N ILE A 145 -6.60 5.89 -12.74
CA ILE A 145 -6.82 4.46 -13.01
C ILE A 145 -8.32 4.22 -12.91
N THR A 146 -8.98 4.03 -14.07
CA THR A 146 -10.43 3.86 -14.14
C THR A 146 -10.89 2.43 -13.84
N ASP A 147 -10.02 1.45 -14.02
CA ASP A 147 -10.27 0.04 -13.72
C ASP A 147 -9.27 -0.50 -12.69
N PRO A 148 -9.65 -0.57 -11.41
CA PRO A 148 -8.80 -1.11 -10.36
C PRO A 148 -8.62 -2.64 -10.42
N GLY A 149 -9.36 -3.31 -11.28
CA GLY A 149 -9.48 -4.77 -11.30
C GLY A 149 -10.36 -5.32 -10.19
N ARG A 150 -10.57 -6.63 -10.18
CA ARG A 150 -11.29 -7.30 -9.09
C ARG A 150 -10.51 -7.21 -7.76
N SER A 151 -11.23 -7.29 -6.66
CA SER A 151 -10.64 -7.34 -5.31
C SER A 151 -10.75 -8.75 -4.73
N LEU A 152 -9.77 -9.18 -3.94
CA LEU A 152 -9.83 -10.46 -3.22
C LEU A 152 -10.88 -10.44 -2.10
N TRP A 153 -11.20 -9.26 -1.60
CA TRP A 153 -12.24 -9.04 -0.61
C TRP A 153 -12.87 -7.65 -0.79
N ILE A 154 -14.11 -7.47 -0.32
CA ILE A 154 -14.94 -6.27 -0.57
C ILE A 154 -14.29 -4.93 -0.18
N ARG A 155 -13.36 -4.95 0.78
CA ARG A 155 -12.60 -3.77 1.23
C ARG A 155 -11.15 -3.77 0.79
N ALA A 156 -10.72 -4.81 0.08
CA ALA A 156 -9.34 -4.90 -0.40
C ALA A 156 -9.13 -4.01 -1.62
N LEU A 157 -7.88 -3.65 -1.83
CA LEU A 157 -7.41 -2.97 -3.03
C LEU A 157 -7.69 -3.84 -4.27
N GLY A 158 -8.01 -3.19 -5.39
CA GLY A 158 -8.13 -3.89 -6.67
C GLY A 158 -6.78 -4.40 -7.15
N ILE A 159 -6.78 -5.58 -7.77
CA ILE A 159 -5.55 -6.27 -8.20
C ILE A 159 -4.77 -5.43 -9.22
N ARG A 160 -5.44 -4.80 -10.21
CA ARG A 160 -4.76 -3.96 -11.21
C ARG A 160 -4.19 -2.69 -10.59
N ALA A 161 -4.89 -2.08 -9.63
CA ALA A 161 -4.36 -0.94 -8.89
C ALA A 161 -3.10 -1.33 -8.10
N ALA A 162 -3.11 -2.47 -7.39
CA ALA A 162 -1.93 -3.01 -6.72
C ALA A 162 -0.80 -3.31 -7.71
N ALA A 163 -1.11 -3.86 -8.89
CA ALA A 163 -0.12 -4.17 -9.92
C ALA A 163 0.60 -2.91 -10.45
N HIS A 164 -0.08 -1.76 -10.59
CA HIS A 164 0.57 -0.49 -10.92
C HIS A 164 1.62 -0.10 -9.87
N ALA A 165 1.30 -0.22 -8.58
CA ALA A 165 2.24 0.10 -7.51
C ALA A 165 3.42 -0.88 -7.46
N VAL A 166 3.17 -2.18 -7.62
CA VAL A 166 4.22 -3.20 -7.60
C VAL A 166 5.13 -3.08 -8.82
N ARG A 167 4.58 -2.77 -10.02
CA ARG A 167 5.41 -2.48 -11.21
C ARG A 167 6.26 -1.23 -11.00
N PHE A 168 5.71 -0.16 -10.44
CA PHE A 168 6.48 1.03 -10.06
C PHE A 168 7.63 0.67 -9.12
N ALA A 169 7.36 -0.10 -8.07
CA ALA A 169 8.38 -0.55 -7.12
C ALA A 169 9.48 -1.39 -7.80
N ARG A 170 9.11 -2.29 -8.72
CA ARG A 170 10.05 -3.13 -9.45
C ARG A 170 10.87 -2.34 -10.47
N ASP A 171 10.20 -1.55 -11.33
CA ASP A 171 10.76 -1.01 -12.56
C ASP A 171 11.39 0.39 -12.36
N GLN A 172 10.87 1.19 -11.42
CA GLN A 172 11.35 2.55 -11.16
C GLN A 172 12.20 2.64 -9.88
N VAL A 173 11.81 1.90 -8.83
CA VAL A 173 12.56 1.87 -7.56
C VAL A 173 13.65 0.81 -7.58
N GLY A 174 13.50 -0.27 -8.35
CA GLY A 174 14.41 -1.41 -8.34
C GLY A 174 14.29 -2.29 -7.10
N ALA A 175 13.14 -2.25 -6.42
CA ALA A 175 12.87 -3.03 -5.23
C ALA A 175 12.92 -4.54 -5.52
N LYS A 176 13.39 -5.30 -4.55
CA LYS A 176 13.39 -6.78 -4.57
C LYS A 176 12.31 -7.36 -3.69
N LEU A 177 11.81 -6.58 -2.75
CA LEU A 177 10.85 -6.95 -1.73
C LEU A 177 9.72 -5.91 -1.68
N ILE A 178 8.47 -6.36 -1.67
CA ILE A 178 7.31 -5.52 -1.37
C ILE A 178 6.95 -5.69 0.09
N PHE A 179 6.89 -4.59 0.83
CA PHE A 179 6.49 -4.54 2.23
C PHE A 179 5.08 -3.97 2.37
N ASP A 180 4.17 -4.73 2.98
CA ASP A 180 2.81 -4.28 3.29
C ASP A 180 2.50 -4.48 4.79
N PRO A 181 2.69 -3.45 5.63
CA PRO A 181 2.47 -3.55 7.08
C PRO A 181 1.00 -3.70 7.50
N PHE A 182 0.07 -3.54 6.57
CA PHE A 182 -1.38 -3.69 6.83
C PHE A 182 -2.01 -4.59 5.76
N CYS A 183 -1.39 -5.76 5.52
CA CYS A 183 -1.65 -6.56 4.32
C CYS A 183 -3.05 -7.21 4.24
N GLY A 184 -3.80 -7.24 5.33
CA GLY A 184 -5.16 -7.78 5.35
C GLY A 184 -5.21 -9.21 4.83
N VAL A 185 -6.02 -9.44 3.79
CA VAL A 185 -6.16 -10.75 3.12
C VAL A 185 -5.06 -11.02 2.06
N GLY A 186 -4.08 -10.11 1.90
CA GLY A 186 -2.89 -10.36 1.11
C GLY A 186 -2.96 -10.01 -0.37
N THR A 187 -3.75 -9.01 -0.77
CA THR A 187 -3.79 -8.59 -2.18
C THR A 187 -2.42 -8.12 -2.68
N VAL A 188 -1.76 -7.22 -1.94
CA VAL A 188 -0.45 -6.69 -2.33
C VAL A 188 0.63 -7.77 -2.31
N PRO A 189 0.80 -8.60 -1.27
CA PRO A 189 1.73 -9.72 -1.28
C PRO A 189 1.49 -10.71 -2.44
N ALA A 190 0.23 -11.01 -2.75
CA ALA A 190 -0.10 -11.92 -3.86
C ALA A 190 0.28 -11.33 -5.23
N VAL A 191 0.02 -10.04 -5.44
CA VAL A 191 0.42 -9.32 -6.67
C VAL A 191 1.95 -9.23 -6.78
N ALA A 192 2.66 -8.99 -5.66
CA ALA A 192 4.11 -8.97 -5.65
C ALA A 192 4.70 -10.28 -6.14
N ASN A 193 4.25 -11.41 -5.59
CA ASN A 193 4.72 -12.72 -6.03
C ASN A 193 4.34 -13.03 -7.49
N ALA A 194 3.13 -12.67 -7.94
CA ALA A 194 2.71 -12.85 -9.33
C ALA A 194 3.54 -12.02 -10.32
N LEU A 195 4.16 -10.94 -9.86
CA LEU A 195 5.08 -10.08 -10.64
C LEU A 195 6.57 -10.39 -10.38
N GLY A 196 6.89 -11.48 -9.69
CA GLY A 196 8.25 -11.98 -9.48
C GLY A 196 9.04 -11.30 -8.37
N LEU A 197 8.38 -10.63 -7.43
CA LEU A 197 8.98 -10.00 -6.27
C LEU A 197 8.66 -10.76 -4.98
N ASP A 198 9.59 -10.77 -4.04
CA ASP A 198 9.34 -11.22 -2.68
C ASP A 198 8.33 -10.30 -1.98
N ALA A 199 7.65 -10.84 -0.98
CA ALA A 199 6.67 -10.09 -0.20
C ALA A 199 6.80 -10.34 1.29
N LEU A 200 6.73 -9.25 2.07
CA LEU A 200 6.65 -9.25 3.52
C LEU A 200 5.39 -8.51 3.93
N GLY A 201 4.49 -9.19 4.62
CA GLY A 201 3.24 -8.60 5.10
C GLY A 201 3.12 -8.70 6.61
N VAL A 202 2.45 -7.71 7.23
CA VAL A 202 2.05 -7.76 8.63
C VAL A 202 0.53 -7.61 8.71
N GLU A 203 -0.13 -8.47 9.48
CA GLU A 203 -1.57 -8.43 9.72
C GLU A 203 -1.87 -8.86 11.17
N LYS A 204 -2.62 -8.04 11.89
CA LYS A 204 -2.95 -8.28 13.29
C LYS A 204 -3.95 -9.43 13.48
N ALA A 205 -4.92 -9.55 12.58
CA ALA A 205 -5.98 -10.56 12.67
C ALA A 205 -5.48 -11.91 12.13
N ARG A 206 -5.34 -12.91 13.01
CA ARG A 206 -4.83 -14.26 12.69
C ARG A 206 -5.49 -14.87 11.46
N LYS A 207 -6.83 -14.82 11.37
CA LYS A 207 -7.56 -15.37 10.22
C LYS A 207 -7.17 -14.71 8.90
N ARG A 208 -6.99 -13.37 8.87
CA ARG A 208 -6.57 -12.65 7.67
C ARG A 208 -5.10 -12.91 7.35
N ALA A 209 -4.23 -13.01 8.35
CA ALA A 209 -2.84 -13.41 8.15
C ALA A 209 -2.72 -14.80 7.52
N GLU A 210 -3.50 -15.77 7.98
CA GLU A 210 -3.58 -17.11 7.38
C GLU A 210 -4.07 -17.07 5.92
N GLN A 211 -5.11 -16.27 5.62
CA GLN A 211 -5.58 -16.05 4.24
C GLN A 211 -4.50 -15.41 3.36
N SER A 212 -3.78 -14.42 3.89
CA SER A 212 -2.72 -13.71 3.16
C SER A 212 -1.57 -14.63 2.74
N ARG A 213 -1.25 -15.67 3.54
CA ARG A 213 -0.20 -16.65 3.20
C ARG A 213 -0.51 -17.44 1.94
N THR A 214 -1.79 -17.69 1.67
CA THR A 214 -2.27 -18.54 0.58
C THR A 214 -3.01 -17.76 -0.52
N ALA A 215 -3.10 -16.45 -0.40
CA ALA A 215 -3.78 -15.61 -1.39
C ALA A 215 -3.10 -15.73 -2.77
N GLU A 216 -3.88 -15.95 -3.82
CA GLU A 216 -3.37 -16.09 -5.18
C GLU A 216 -4.01 -15.08 -6.12
N VAL A 217 -3.19 -14.60 -7.06
CA VAL A 217 -3.58 -13.73 -8.15
C VAL A 217 -3.16 -14.38 -9.46
N LYS A 218 -4.10 -14.52 -10.39
CA LYS A 218 -3.81 -15.07 -11.71
C LYS A 218 -3.22 -13.99 -12.61
N SER A 219 -2.34 -14.37 -13.52
CA SER A 219 -1.72 -13.44 -14.49
C SER A 219 -2.75 -12.68 -15.33
N VAL A 220 -3.93 -13.26 -15.60
CA VAL A 220 -5.03 -12.62 -16.30
C VAL A 220 -5.67 -11.45 -15.51
N ASP A 221 -5.49 -11.39 -14.22
CA ASP A 221 -6.02 -10.34 -13.33
C ASP A 221 -5.10 -9.11 -13.26
N LEU A 222 -3.84 -9.23 -13.69
CA LEU A 222 -2.81 -8.20 -13.68
C LEU A 222 -2.92 -7.31 -14.94
#